data_2c6121c5449375e7bbb72127ce4f7570
#
_entry.id   2c6121c5449375e7bbb72127ce4f7570
#
_cell.length_a   1.000
_cell.length_b   1.000
_cell.length_c   1.000
_cell.angle_alpha   90.00
_cell.angle_beta   90.00
_cell.angle_gamma   90.00
#
_symmetry.space_group_name_H-M   'P 1'
#
loop_
_entity.id
_entity.type
_entity.pdbx_description
1 polymer ?
#
loop_
_entity_poly.entity_id
_entity_poly.type
_entity_poly.pdbx_seq_one_letter_code
_entity_poly.pdbx_strand_id
1 'polypeptide(L)'
;MGSINKIVKVSPNFAKRFYYNAVPFSKRYGKVYEDTLSFLLQSSKWDLQTKKDYQFLQLRKLLSHCYRSVPYYRHIFIHNGWKPQDFRCIEDLKNFPILTKKIIMNNADQMIATDYAYERSYPITTSGSSGDKLKFYV
;
A
#
# COMPACT_ATOMS: atom_id res chain seq x y z
N MET A 1 -21.66 -5.44 -1.03
CA MET A 1 -21.15 -5.37 -2.43
C MET A 1 -20.27 -6.58 -2.84
N GLY A 2 -19.63 -7.28 -1.92
CA GLY A 2 -18.83 -8.50 -2.23
C GLY A 2 -19.59 -9.70 -2.79
N SER A 3 -20.91 -9.79 -2.56
CA SER A 3 -21.72 -10.96 -2.97
C SER A 3 -22.05 -11.00 -4.46
N ILE A 4 -22.35 -9.86 -5.08
CA ILE A 4 -22.72 -9.79 -6.50
C ILE A 4 -21.52 -10.14 -7.41
N ASN A 5 -20.30 -9.67 -7.06
CA ASN A 5 -19.10 -9.99 -7.83
C ASN A 5 -18.72 -11.47 -7.77
N LYS A 6 -19.06 -12.19 -6.68
CA LYS A 6 -18.90 -13.64 -6.60
C LYS A 6 -19.86 -14.38 -7.53
N ILE A 7 -21.12 -13.95 -7.60
CA ILE A 7 -22.14 -14.55 -8.45
C ILE A 7 -21.78 -14.36 -9.94
N VAL A 8 -21.34 -13.17 -10.32
CA VAL A 8 -20.92 -12.87 -11.71
C VAL A 8 -19.72 -13.73 -12.13
N LYS A 9 -18.77 -14.01 -11.24
CA LYS A 9 -17.60 -14.87 -11.56
C LYS A 9 -17.99 -16.30 -11.94
N VAL A 10 -19.05 -16.84 -11.36
CA VAL A 10 -19.52 -18.22 -11.59
C VAL A 10 -20.55 -18.30 -12.71
N SER A 11 -21.09 -17.17 -13.16
CA SER A 11 -22.15 -17.10 -14.18
C SER A 11 -21.66 -17.46 -15.60
N PRO A 12 -22.52 -17.96 -16.49
CA PRO A 12 -22.20 -18.19 -17.89
C PRO A 12 -21.70 -16.93 -18.61
N ASN A 13 -20.88 -17.09 -19.65
CA ASN A 13 -20.22 -15.97 -20.33
C ASN A 13 -21.19 -14.94 -20.92
N PHE A 14 -22.36 -15.35 -21.39
CA PHE A 14 -23.37 -14.41 -21.90
C PHE A 14 -23.95 -13.53 -20.81
N ALA A 15 -24.20 -14.07 -19.61
CA ALA A 15 -24.68 -13.30 -18.46
C ALA A 15 -23.61 -12.31 -17.95
N LYS A 16 -22.32 -12.71 -17.94
CA LYS A 16 -21.20 -11.80 -17.67
C LYS A 16 -21.16 -10.65 -18.67
N ARG A 17 -21.27 -10.95 -19.96
CA ARG A 17 -21.25 -9.94 -21.03
C ARG A 17 -22.40 -8.95 -20.88
N PHE A 18 -23.61 -9.45 -20.58
CA PHE A 18 -24.78 -8.61 -20.31
C PHE A 18 -24.56 -7.70 -19.09
N TYR A 19 -24.09 -8.25 -17.97
CA TYR A 19 -23.78 -7.49 -16.77
C TYR A 19 -22.72 -6.41 -17.03
N TYR A 20 -21.64 -6.74 -17.75
CA TYR A 20 -20.57 -5.81 -18.04
C TYR A 20 -20.99 -4.69 -19.01
N ASN A 21 -21.98 -4.91 -19.84
CA ASN A 21 -22.52 -3.88 -20.74
C ASN A 21 -23.61 -3.03 -20.06
N ALA A 22 -24.42 -3.62 -19.18
CA ALA A 22 -25.54 -2.94 -18.54
C ALA A 22 -25.16 -2.14 -17.29
N VAL A 23 -24.13 -2.58 -16.56
CA VAL A 23 -23.72 -1.93 -15.31
C VAL A 23 -22.50 -1.05 -15.55
N PRO A 24 -22.60 0.28 -15.35
CA PRO A 24 -21.46 1.20 -15.47
C PRO A 24 -20.27 0.75 -14.63
N PHE A 25 -19.06 1.03 -15.11
CA PHE A 25 -17.79 0.62 -14.47
C PHE A 25 -17.70 1.08 -13.02
N SER A 26 -18.09 2.33 -12.74
CA SER A 26 -18.11 2.92 -11.39
C SER A 26 -18.98 2.11 -10.41
N LYS A 27 -20.19 1.71 -10.84
CA LYS A 27 -21.10 0.91 -10.00
C LYS A 27 -20.58 -0.51 -9.72
N ARG A 28 -19.70 -1.04 -10.56
CA ARG A 28 -19.09 -2.37 -10.36
C ARG A 28 -18.03 -2.39 -9.28
N TYR A 29 -17.26 -1.31 -9.15
CA TYR A 29 -16.12 -1.21 -8.25
C TYR A 29 -16.42 -0.46 -6.94
N GLY A 30 -17.58 0.22 -6.86
CA GLY A 30 -18.07 0.87 -5.66
C GLY A 30 -17.41 2.20 -5.33
N LYS A 31 -17.78 2.75 -4.18
CA LYS A 31 -17.43 4.10 -3.75
C LYS A 31 -15.90 4.34 -3.69
N VAL A 32 -15.15 3.36 -3.22
CA VAL A 32 -13.67 3.50 -3.13
C VAL A 32 -13.05 3.77 -4.50
N TYR A 33 -13.54 3.11 -5.55
CA TYR A 33 -13.10 3.36 -6.91
C TYR A 33 -13.45 4.78 -7.37
N GLU A 34 -14.69 5.22 -7.14
CA GLU A 34 -15.15 6.57 -7.55
C GLU A 34 -14.36 7.67 -6.84
N ASP A 35 -14.17 7.53 -5.53
CA ASP A 35 -13.40 8.48 -4.72
C ASP A 35 -11.93 8.53 -5.18
N THR A 36 -11.32 7.36 -5.44
CA THR A 36 -9.94 7.27 -5.92
C THR A 36 -9.78 7.86 -7.31
N LEU A 37 -10.71 7.57 -8.24
CA LEU A 37 -10.68 8.12 -9.60
C LEU A 37 -10.83 9.65 -9.56
N SER A 38 -11.77 10.16 -8.78
CA SER A 38 -11.99 11.61 -8.60
C SER A 38 -10.74 12.28 -8.05
N PHE A 39 -10.12 11.68 -7.04
CA PHE A 39 -8.86 12.17 -6.48
C PHE A 39 -7.73 12.18 -7.53
N LEU A 40 -7.56 11.11 -8.31
CA LEU A 40 -6.53 11.03 -9.35
C LEU A 40 -6.75 12.07 -10.45
N LEU A 41 -8.00 12.29 -10.88
CA LEU A 41 -8.34 13.32 -11.88
C LEU A 41 -8.08 14.75 -11.35
N GLN A 42 -8.34 15.00 -10.08
CA GLN A 42 -8.03 16.30 -9.46
C GLN A 42 -6.52 16.48 -9.29
N SER A 43 -5.83 15.49 -8.71
CA SER A 43 -4.40 15.58 -8.42
C SER A 43 -3.53 15.60 -9.67
N SER A 44 -4.02 15.08 -10.80
CA SER A 44 -3.31 15.20 -12.09
C SER A 44 -3.10 16.66 -12.53
N LYS A 45 -4.02 17.55 -12.15
CA LYS A 45 -4.00 18.99 -12.47
C LYS A 45 -3.20 19.84 -11.48
N TRP A 46 -2.75 19.26 -10.37
CA TRP A 46 -1.96 19.99 -9.37
C TRP A 46 -0.63 20.44 -9.94
N ASP A 47 -0.18 21.60 -9.50
CA ASP A 47 1.18 22.05 -9.76
C ASP A 47 2.22 21.19 -9.02
N LEU A 48 3.49 21.42 -9.32
CA LEU A 48 4.58 20.62 -8.76
C LEU A 48 4.69 20.80 -7.23
N GLN A 49 4.45 22.02 -6.74
CA GLN A 49 4.58 22.29 -5.30
C GLN A 49 3.48 21.56 -4.52
N THR A 50 2.24 21.68 -4.95
CA THR A 50 1.09 20.97 -4.36
C THR A 50 1.31 19.45 -4.34
N LYS A 51 1.88 18.88 -5.41
CA LYS A 51 2.24 17.45 -5.47
C LYS A 51 3.29 17.09 -4.42
N LYS A 52 4.33 17.90 -4.28
CA LYS A 52 5.38 17.69 -3.27
C LYS A 52 4.85 17.78 -1.86
N ASP A 53 4.02 18.78 -1.57
CA ASP A 53 3.41 18.97 -0.26
C ASP A 53 2.51 17.78 0.11
N TYR A 54 1.71 17.31 -0.85
CA TYR A 54 0.91 16.10 -0.66
C TYR A 54 1.76 14.86 -0.42
N GLN A 55 2.81 14.64 -1.22
CA GLN A 55 3.73 13.51 -1.03
C GLN A 55 4.39 13.56 0.35
N PHE A 56 4.84 14.73 0.77
CA PHE A 56 5.45 14.90 2.09
C PHE A 56 4.44 14.64 3.22
N LEU A 57 3.21 15.11 3.08
CA LEU A 57 2.15 14.82 4.06
C LEU A 57 1.89 13.31 4.19
N GLN A 58 1.83 12.57 3.06
CA GLN A 58 1.64 11.11 3.10
C GLN A 58 2.87 10.41 3.68
N LEU A 59 4.07 10.86 3.35
CA LEU A 59 5.31 10.35 3.92
C LEU A 59 5.33 10.50 5.44
N ARG A 60 4.99 11.65 5.98
CA ARG A 60 4.92 11.87 7.44
C ARG A 60 3.92 10.93 8.13
N LYS A 61 2.76 10.69 7.52
CA LYS A 61 1.79 9.70 8.03
C LYS A 61 2.40 8.30 8.05
N LEU A 62 3.08 7.90 6.97
CA LEU A 62 3.74 6.61 6.86
C LEU A 62 4.86 6.45 7.89
N LEU A 63 5.74 7.44 8.04
CA LEU A 63 6.82 7.40 9.03
C LEU A 63 6.29 7.31 10.46
N SER A 64 5.22 8.06 10.76
CA SER A 64 4.55 7.99 12.07
C SER A 64 3.94 6.62 12.33
N HIS A 65 3.32 6.00 11.32
CA HIS A 65 2.81 4.64 11.41
C HIS A 65 3.95 3.63 11.59
N CYS A 66 5.01 3.71 10.80
CA CYS A 66 6.18 2.85 10.92
C CYS A 66 6.82 2.92 12.32
N TYR A 67 6.98 4.13 12.85
CA TYR A 67 7.52 4.32 14.21
C TYR A 67 6.63 3.71 15.28
N ARG A 68 5.32 3.87 15.15
CA ARG A 68 4.35 3.39 16.15
C ARG A 68 4.12 1.89 16.07
N SER A 69 3.97 1.37 14.86
CA SER A 69 3.33 0.05 14.65
C SER A 69 4.26 -0.99 14.02
N VAL A 70 5.41 -0.63 13.41
CA VAL A 70 6.28 -1.60 12.73
C VAL A 70 7.59 -1.80 13.52
N PRO A 71 7.80 -2.94 14.17
CA PRO A 71 8.95 -3.18 15.07
C PRO A 71 10.31 -2.91 14.42
N TYR A 72 10.53 -3.37 13.18
CA TYR A 72 11.77 -3.14 12.45
C TYR A 72 12.09 -1.64 12.28
N TYR A 73 11.13 -0.86 11.82
CA TYR A 73 11.34 0.58 11.62
C TYR A 73 11.44 1.34 12.94
N ARG A 74 10.66 0.93 13.96
CA ARG A 74 10.80 1.51 15.31
C ARG A 74 12.23 1.34 15.83
N HIS A 75 12.83 0.16 15.64
CA HIS A 75 14.22 -0.09 16.04
C HIS A 75 15.20 0.86 15.32
N ILE A 76 15.02 1.05 14.00
CA ILE A 76 15.84 2.01 13.23
C ILE A 76 15.72 3.42 13.77
N PHE A 77 14.51 3.89 14.04
CA PHE A 77 14.27 5.22 14.60
C PHE A 77 14.97 5.40 15.95
N ILE A 78 14.78 4.45 16.87
CA ILE A 78 15.36 4.51 18.23
C ILE A 78 16.88 4.43 18.16
N HIS A 79 17.43 3.50 17.38
CA HIS A 79 18.88 3.31 17.27
C HIS A 79 19.61 4.56 16.75
N ASN A 80 18.97 5.30 15.84
CA ASN A 80 19.54 6.54 15.29
C ASN A 80 19.12 7.80 16.07
N GLY A 81 18.35 7.67 17.14
CA GLY A 81 17.85 8.81 17.90
C GLY A 81 16.84 9.70 17.15
N TRP A 82 16.21 9.17 16.11
CA TRP A 82 15.27 9.90 15.24
C TRP A 82 13.82 9.77 15.72
N LYS A 83 13.04 10.80 15.37
CA LYS A 83 11.58 10.81 15.48
C LYS A 83 10.97 11.14 14.13
N PRO A 84 9.71 10.72 13.85
CA PRO A 84 9.04 11.08 12.60
C PRO A 84 8.99 12.59 12.31
N GLN A 85 8.99 13.41 13.35
CA GLN A 85 8.96 14.88 13.25
C GLN A 85 10.28 15.49 12.78
N ASP A 86 11.38 14.76 12.88
CA ASP A 86 12.71 15.24 12.46
C ASP A 86 12.82 15.29 10.92
N PHE A 87 11.96 14.53 10.24
CA PHE A 87 11.84 14.53 8.78
C PHE A 87 10.98 15.73 8.32
N ARG A 88 11.62 16.70 7.67
CA ARG A 88 11.04 17.98 7.27
C ARG A 88 10.76 18.08 5.78
N CYS A 89 11.41 17.23 4.97
CA CYS A 89 11.23 17.15 3.53
C CYS A 89 11.41 15.72 3.03
N ILE A 90 11.09 15.45 1.76
CA ILE A 90 11.23 14.12 1.15
C ILE A 90 12.69 13.70 1.08
N GLU A 91 13.59 14.66 0.87
CA GLU A 91 15.02 14.45 0.74
C GLU A 91 15.67 13.88 2.01
N ASP A 92 15.04 14.08 3.17
CA ASP A 92 15.53 13.52 4.44
C ASP A 92 15.47 11.98 4.46
N LEU A 93 14.68 11.36 3.55
CA LEU A 93 14.66 9.89 3.38
C LEU A 93 16.02 9.30 3.00
N LYS A 94 16.94 10.08 2.43
CA LYS A 94 18.31 9.62 2.14
C LYS A 94 19.08 9.18 3.39
N ASN A 95 18.64 9.64 4.56
CA ASN A 95 19.24 9.25 5.84
C ASN A 95 18.80 7.86 6.29
N PHE A 96 17.69 7.33 5.75
CA PHE A 96 17.24 5.99 6.04
C PHE A 96 18.12 4.93 5.39
N PRO A 97 18.33 3.79 6.07
CA PRO A 97 19.07 2.68 5.49
C PRO A 97 18.33 2.10 4.29
N ILE A 98 19.07 1.79 3.24
CA ILE A 98 18.52 1.13 2.05
C ILE A 98 18.14 -0.30 2.39
N LEU A 99 16.89 -0.66 2.11
CA LEU A 99 16.40 -2.02 2.27
C LEU A 99 16.88 -2.90 1.10
N THR A 100 17.73 -3.86 1.41
CA THR A 100 18.09 -4.92 0.46
C THR A 100 17.14 -6.11 0.60
N LYS A 101 17.03 -6.96 -0.43
CA LYS A 101 16.27 -8.21 -0.37
C LYS A 101 16.66 -9.07 0.83
N LYS A 102 17.96 -9.18 1.12
CA LYS A 102 18.48 -9.95 2.27
C LYS A 102 18.01 -9.39 3.60
N ILE A 103 18.00 -8.06 3.76
CA ILE A 103 17.47 -7.40 4.97
C ILE A 103 16.00 -7.71 5.16
N ILE A 104 15.20 -7.61 4.08
CA ILE A 104 13.75 -7.90 4.15
C ILE A 104 13.52 -9.36 4.53
N MET A 105 14.20 -10.30 3.89
CA MET A 105 14.05 -11.73 4.20
C MET A 105 14.40 -12.08 5.66
N ASN A 106 15.46 -11.47 6.19
CA ASN A 106 15.92 -11.74 7.56
C ASN A 106 15.05 -11.07 8.64
N ASN A 107 14.22 -10.07 8.26
CA ASN A 107 13.42 -9.30 9.20
C ASN A 107 11.93 -9.29 8.84
N ALA A 108 11.45 -10.21 8.00
CA ALA A 108 10.11 -10.22 7.47
C ALA A 108 9.03 -10.11 8.56
N ASP A 109 9.16 -10.87 9.64
CA ASP A 109 8.19 -10.87 10.75
C ASP A 109 8.17 -9.54 11.52
N GLN A 110 9.34 -8.86 11.63
CA GLN A 110 9.44 -7.57 12.29
C GLN A 110 8.96 -6.40 11.41
N MET A 111 8.79 -6.63 10.11
CA MET A 111 8.26 -5.65 9.16
C MET A 111 6.74 -5.64 9.07
N ILE A 112 6.06 -6.55 9.77
CA ILE A 112 4.60 -6.58 9.86
C ILE A 112 4.16 -5.58 10.93
N ALA A 113 3.16 -4.74 10.59
CA ALA A 113 2.61 -3.80 11.54
C ALA A 113 1.84 -4.53 12.66
N THR A 114 2.06 -4.14 13.91
CA THR A 114 1.43 -4.78 15.08
C THR A 114 -0.07 -4.49 15.21
N ASP A 115 -0.54 -3.43 14.55
CA ASP A 115 -1.96 -3.06 14.45
C ASP A 115 -2.63 -3.63 13.17
N TYR A 116 -1.92 -4.50 12.44
CA TYR A 116 -2.44 -5.16 11.26
C TYR A 116 -3.27 -6.38 11.64
N ALA A 117 -4.48 -6.50 11.11
CA ALA A 117 -5.33 -7.66 11.34
C ALA A 117 -4.80 -8.88 10.56
N TYR A 118 -3.90 -9.64 11.18
CA TYR A 118 -3.24 -10.80 10.58
C TYR A 118 -4.22 -11.83 10.02
N GLU A 119 -5.40 -11.95 10.62
CA GLU A 119 -6.47 -12.86 10.21
C GLU A 119 -7.06 -12.55 8.82
N ARG A 120 -6.80 -11.35 8.30
CA ARG A 120 -7.27 -10.89 6.98
C ARG A 120 -6.18 -10.81 5.93
N SER A 121 -4.95 -11.18 6.28
CA SER A 121 -3.81 -11.09 5.39
C SER A 121 -3.55 -12.41 4.67
N TYR A 122 -3.15 -12.32 3.40
CA TYR A 122 -2.77 -13.47 2.59
C TYR A 122 -1.26 -13.43 2.32
N PRO A 123 -0.54 -14.53 2.57
CA PRO A 123 0.87 -14.60 2.21
C PRO A 123 1.01 -14.65 0.69
N ILE A 124 1.79 -13.74 0.14
CA ILE A 124 2.18 -13.73 -1.28
C ILE A 124 3.67 -13.98 -1.37
N THR A 125 4.07 -14.75 -2.38
CA THR A 125 5.48 -15.05 -2.64
C THR A 125 5.82 -14.58 -4.04
N THR A 126 6.93 -13.86 -4.20
CA THR A 126 7.43 -13.52 -5.53
C THR A 126 8.00 -14.75 -6.22
N SER A 127 7.68 -14.95 -7.51
CA SER A 127 8.33 -15.96 -8.36
C SER A 127 9.69 -15.41 -8.83
N GLY A 128 10.68 -15.39 -7.93
CA GLY A 128 12.01 -14.89 -8.29
C GLY A 128 12.71 -15.82 -9.27
N SER A 129 13.14 -15.29 -10.42
CA SER A 129 14.01 -15.99 -11.38
C SER A 129 15.40 -16.35 -10.81
N SER A 130 15.79 -15.73 -9.70
CA SER A 130 17.06 -15.94 -8.99
C SER A 130 16.99 -16.97 -7.83
N GLY A 131 15.90 -17.74 -7.72
CA GLY A 131 15.75 -18.78 -6.70
C GLY A 131 15.26 -18.31 -5.33
N ASP A 132 15.61 -17.11 -4.89
CA ASP A 132 15.18 -16.58 -3.61
C ASP A 132 13.79 -15.98 -3.71
N LYS A 133 12.83 -16.56 -3.02
CA LYS A 133 11.45 -16.08 -2.98
C LYS A 133 11.27 -15.11 -1.82
N LEU A 134 10.77 -13.92 -2.11
CA LEU A 134 10.36 -12.97 -1.09
C LEU A 134 8.92 -13.26 -0.67
N LYS A 135 8.68 -13.51 0.63
CA LYS A 135 7.36 -13.68 1.21
C LYS A 135 6.92 -12.37 1.86
N PHE A 136 5.71 -11.92 1.58
CA PHE A 136 5.09 -10.77 2.22
C PHE A 136 3.58 -11.00 2.37
N TYR A 137 2.92 -10.15 3.14
CA TYR A 137 1.50 -10.26 3.47
C TYR A 137 0.73 -9.08 2.87
N VAL A 138 -0.46 -9.33 2.32
CA VAL A 138 -1.40 -8.33 1.75
C VAL A 138 -2.79 -8.51 2.33
#